data_a4ca89346124586b96fc72347e0addf2
#
_entry.id   a4ca89346124586b96fc72347e0addf2
#
_cell.length_a   1.000
_cell.length_b   1.000
_cell.length_c   1.000
_cell.angle_alpha   90.00
_cell.angle_beta   90.00
_cell.angle_gamma   90.00
#
_symmetry.space_group_name_H-M   'P 1'
#
loop_
_entity.id
_entity.type
_entity.pdbx_description
1 polymer ?
#
loop_
_entity_poly.entity_id
_entity_poly.type
_entity_poly.pdbx_seq_one_letter_code
_entity_poly.pdbx_strand_id
1 'polypeptide(L)'
;MDTKLISLKDFEISPNENVIERSQNFQSYIDQMDQFGCKSYWVMGRTGVSATMQIEGFDGEVSAYISNDYLGMSQNPDTKKAGINAVLKYGTGASAAQAIGGYLDIHQELERGIAEFVGQEDAILFSSGFGANAGLLRAILGKNDIAYIDSYIHTSAASGLIGTNVKHIGHNDTDYLDMILKRERGKYQTRLVIIDGGYSQNEGVSKLVFS
;
A
#
# COMPACT_ATOMS: atom_id res chain seq x y z
N MET A 1 -9.25 35.48 18.33
CA MET A 1 -9.38 34.86 17.01
C MET A 1 -9.53 33.38 17.24
N ASP A 2 -10.72 32.84 17.09
CA ASP A 2 -10.95 31.41 17.16
C ASP A 2 -10.25 30.76 15.96
N THR A 3 -9.05 30.29 16.15
CA THR A 3 -8.36 29.43 15.21
C THR A 3 -9.00 28.04 15.26
N LYS A 4 -10.08 27.86 14.50
CA LYS A 4 -10.60 26.54 14.22
C LYS A 4 -9.46 25.74 13.60
N LEU A 5 -8.95 24.74 14.32
CA LEU A 5 -7.97 23.79 13.76
C LEU A 5 -8.66 23.13 12.56
N ILE A 6 -8.24 23.51 11.36
CA ILE A 6 -8.69 22.89 10.12
C ILE A 6 -8.09 21.49 10.08
N SER A 7 -8.91 20.47 9.89
CA SER A 7 -8.47 19.09 9.77
C SER A 7 -8.50 18.65 8.31
N LEU A 8 -7.75 17.59 7.98
CA LEU A 8 -7.81 16.98 6.65
C LEU A 8 -9.24 16.64 6.22
N LYS A 9 -10.10 16.28 7.16
CA LYS A 9 -11.51 15.97 6.88
C LYS A 9 -12.30 17.15 6.31
N ASP A 10 -11.87 18.37 6.59
CA ASP A 10 -12.52 19.58 6.05
C ASP A 10 -12.30 19.72 4.54
N PHE A 11 -11.33 18.96 3.95
CA PHE A 11 -11.02 18.96 2.52
C PHE A 11 -11.50 17.70 1.77
N GLU A 12 -11.95 16.67 2.49
CA GLU A 12 -12.25 15.37 1.85
C GLU A 12 -13.44 15.44 0.90
N ILE A 13 -14.51 16.12 1.24
CA ILE A 13 -15.66 16.33 0.34
C ILE A 13 -16.40 17.63 0.70
N SER A 14 -16.20 18.66 -0.07
CA SER A 14 -17.12 19.81 -0.07
C SER A 14 -18.07 19.66 -1.25
N PRO A 15 -19.36 19.42 -1.04
CA PRO A 15 -20.32 19.19 -2.13
C PRO A 15 -20.53 20.42 -3.02
N ASN A 16 -20.09 21.60 -2.58
CA ASN A 16 -20.29 22.88 -3.26
C ASN A 16 -19.03 23.43 -3.93
N GLU A 17 -17.89 22.73 -3.83
CA GLU A 17 -16.61 23.17 -4.38
C GLU A 17 -16.16 22.29 -5.53
N ASN A 18 -15.69 22.90 -6.62
CA ASN A 18 -15.03 22.15 -7.70
C ASN A 18 -13.61 21.72 -7.30
N VAL A 19 -12.99 20.89 -8.13
CA VAL A 19 -11.67 20.32 -7.82
C VAL A 19 -10.57 21.39 -7.66
N ILE A 20 -10.67 22.51 -8.39
CA ILE A 20 -9.67 23.59 -8.31
C ILE A 20 -9.79 24.32 -6.97
N GLU A 21 -11.01 24.66 -6.56
CA GLU A 21 -11.27 25.32 -5.28
C GLU A 21 -10.81 24.45 -4.11
N ARG A 22 -11.11 23.15 -4.13
CA ARG A 22 -10.64 22.21 -3.10
C ARG A 22 -9.10 22.12 -3.05
N SER A 23 -8.44 22.12 -4.21
CA SER A 23 -6.99 22.11 -4.28
C SER A 23 -6.36 23.37 -3.71
N GLN A 24 -6.96 24.54 -3.99
CA GLN A 24 -6.51 25.84 -3.44
C GLN A 24 -6.70 25.91 -1.93
N ASN A 25 -7.82 25.42 -1.43
CA ASN A 25 -8.11 25.36 0.00
C ASN A 25 -7.11 24.42 0.73
N PHE A 26 -6.82 23.25 0.13
CA PHE A 26 -5.81 22.34 0.67
C PHE A 26 -4.41 22.98 0.67
N GLN A 27 -4.02 23.68 -0.40
CA GLN A 27 -2.74 24.39 -0.44
C GLN A 27 -2.67 25.45 0.66
N SER A 28 -3.75 26.22 0.86
CA SER A 28 -3.81 27.23 1.92
C SER A 28 -3.66 26.61 3.33
N TYR A 29 -4.20 25.42 3.54
CA TYR A 29 -3.97 24.67 4.78
C TYR A 29 -2.50 24.29 4.97
N ILE A 30 -1.85 23.77 3.94
CA ILE A 30 -0.42 23.43 3.99
C ILE A 30 0.42 24.66 4.31
N ASP A 31 0.16 25.78 3.64
CA ASP A 31 0.87 27.04 3.86
C ASP A 31 0.72 27.56 5.29
N GLN A 32 -0.47 27.43 5.87
CA GLN A 32 -0.71 27.78 7.28
C GLN A 32 0.06 26.87 8.23
N MET A 33 0.04 25.57 8.01
CA MET A 33 0.79 24.61 8.84
C MET A 33 2.29 24.88 8.78
N ASP A 34 2.83 25.23 7.61
CA ASP A 34 4.23 25.58 7.44
C ASP A 34 4.61 26.87 8.22
N GLN A 35 3.74 27.89 8.19
CA GLN A 35 3.92 29.12 8.97
C GLN A 35 3.94 28.88 10.49
N PHE A 36 3.24 27.85 10.98
CA PHE A 36 3.27 27.44 12.39
C PHE A 36 4.46 26.52 12.74
N GLY A 37 5.34 26.24 11.77
CA GLY A 37 6.46 25.30 11.96
C GLY A 37 6.01 23.83 12.03
N CYS A 38 4.79 23.54 11.62
CA CYS A 38 4.19 22.19 11.61
C CYS A 38 4.18 21.62 10.19
N LYS A 39 5.34 21.59 9.52
CA LYS A 39 5.48 21.03 8.18
C LYS A 39 5.22 19.52 8.20
N SER A 40 3.99 19.13 7.87
CA SER A 40 3.55 17.73 7.89
C SER A 40 3.69 17.03 6.54
N TYR A 41 3.84 17.80 5.45
CA TYR A 41 3.88 17.29 4.08
C TYR A 41 5.14 17.77 3.36
N TRP A 42 5.61 16.95 2.41
CA TRP A 42 6.74 17.27 1.54
C TRP A 42 8.00 17.70 2.28
N VAL A 43 8.28 17.07 3.43
CA VAL A 43 9.56 17.24 4.09
C VAL A 43 10.65 16.65 3.20
N MET A 44 11.56 17.50 2.74
CA MET A 44 12.59 17.07 1.81
C MET A 44 13.74 16.38 2.54
N GLY A 45 13.95 15.10 2.23
CA GLY A 45 15.13 14.35 2.64
C GLY A 45 16.36 14.77 1.83
N ARG A 46 17.48 15.02 2.49
CA ARG A 46 18.77 15.33 1.87
C ARG A 46 19.67 14.11 1.71
N THR A 47 19.37 13.05 2.42
CA THR A 47 20.06 11.75 2.35
C THR A 47 19.06 10.64 2.08
N GLY A 48 19.56 9.45 1.71
CA GLY A 48 18.73 8.25 1.67
C GLY A 48 18.17 7.94 3.06
N VAL A 49 16.98 7.31 3.08
CA VAL A 49 16.32 6.92 4.33
C VAL A 49 17.09 5.77 4.98
N SER A 50 17.38 5.92 6.26
CA SER A 50 17.96 4.89 7.15
C SER A 50 17.43 5.12 8.56
N ALA A 51 18.07 4.57 9.59
CA ALA A 51 17.70 4.86 10.98
C ALA A 51 17.79 6.36 11.31
N THR A 52 18.70 7.07 10.65
CA THR A 52 18.83 8.53 10.69
C THR A 52 18.84 9.08 9.27
N MET A 53 18.42 10.34 9.11
CA MET A 53 18.48 11.05 7.84
C MET A 53 18.67 12.57 8.08
N GLN A 54 19.15 13.26 7.06
CA GLN A 54 19.16 14.71 7.02
C GLN A 54 17.92 15.20 6.28
N ILE A 55 17.29 16.23 6.81
CA ILE A 55 16.11 16.86 6.21
C ILE A 55 16.33 18.35 6.00
N GLU A 56 15.61 18.92 5.06
CA GLU A 56 15.64 20.35 4.81
C GLU A 56 15.12 21.15 5.99
N GLY A 57 15.80 22.26 6.33
CA GLY A 57 15.38 23.14 7.40
C GLY A 57 15.80 22.67 8.81
N PHE A 58 16.56 21.59 8.92
CA PHE A 58 17.08 21.10 10.18
C PHE A 58 18.60 20.86 10.09
N ASP A 59 19.35 21.40 11.05
CA ASP A 59 20.79 21.19 11.14
C ASP A 59 21.09 19.88 11.88
N GLY A 60 21.75 18.94 11.18
CA GLY A 60 22.14 17.65 11.72
C GLY A 60 21.28 16.49 11.23
N GLU A 61 21.36 15.37 11.94
CA GLU A 61 20.61 14.16 11.65
C GLU A 61 19.37 14.05 12.53
N VAL A 62 18.28 13.57 11.98
CA VAL A 62 17.05 13.25 12.69
C VAL A 62 16.77 11.73 12.64
N SER A 63 16.17 11.19 13.70
CA SER A 63 15.72 9.80 13.69
C SER A 63 14.54 9.63 12.73
N ALA A 64 14.63 8.65 11.84
CA ALA A 64 13.64 8.43 10.79
C ALA A 64 12.66 7.30 11.16
N TYR A 65 11.45 7.68 11.59
CA TYR A 65 10.35 6.74 11.88
C TYR A 65 9.32 6.62 10.77
N ILE A 66 9.59 7.23 9.61
CA ILE A 66 8.64 7.34 8.48
C ILE A 66 8.85 6.27 7.40
N SER A 67 9.85 5.41 7.56
CA SER A 67 10.25 4.46 6.52
C SER A 67 9.54 3.12 6.66
N ASN A 68 9.17 2.53 5.52
CA ASN A 68 8.76 1.13 5.41
C ASN A 68 9.94 0.17 5.20
N ASP A 69 11.17 0.67 5.20
CA ASP A 69 12.41 -0.13 5.07
C ASP A 69 12.79 -0.76 6.42
N TYR A 70 11.93 -1.62 6.94
CA TYR A 70 12.04 -2.20 8.29
C TYR A 70 13.33 -2.98 8.52
N LEU A 71 13.95 -3.52 7.48
CA LEU A 71 15.20 -4.28 7.54
C LEU A 71 16.43 -3.48 7.10
N GLY A 72 16.26 -2.21 6.70
CA GLY A 72 17.35 -1.35 6.25
C GLY A 72 17.99 -1.79 4.93
N MET A 73 17.27 -2.55 4.12
CA MET A 73 17.79 -3.13 2.87
C MET A 73 18.09 -2.09 1.80
N SER A 74 17.41 -0.95 1.79
CA SER A 74 17.66 0.11 0.81
C SER A 74 19.06 0.72 0.92
N GLN A 75 19.67 0.67 2.11
CA GLN A 75 21.01 1.17 2.36
C GLN A 75 22.07 0.05 2.45
N ASN A 76 21.66 -1.22 2.39
CA ASN A 76 22.58 -2.35 2.46
C ASN A 76 23.57 -2.32 1.28
N PRO A 77 24.90 -2.48 1.53
CA PRO A 77 25.91 -2.41 0.47
C PRO A 77 25.73 -3.47 -0.63
N ASP A 78 25.32 -4.67 -0.28
CA ASP A 78 25.13 -5.75 -1.25
C ASP A 78 23.90 -5.50 -2.12
N THR A 79 22.80 -4.99 -1.54
CA THR A 79 21.61 -4.56 -2.29
C THR A 79 21.94 -3.44 -3.26
N LYS A 80 22.70 -2.42 -2.83
CA LYS A 80 23.17 -1.33 -3.70
C LYS A 80 24.03 -1.86 -4.85
N LYS A 81 25.00 -2.76 -4.55
CA LYS A 81 25.85 -3.36 -5.55
C LYS A 81 25.06 -4.17 -6.57
N ALA A 82 24.09 -4.96 -6.11
CA ALA A 82 23.19 -5.71 -7.00
C ALA A 82 22.39 -4.77 -7.91
N GLY A 83 21.84 -3.67 -7.37
CA GLY A 83 21.14 -2.65 -8.15
C GLY A 83 22.02 -2.00 -9.19
N ILE A 84 23.26 -1.62 -8.86
CA ILE A 84 24.23 -1.05 -9.82
C ILE A 84 24.51 -2.04 -10.95
N ASN A 85 24.76 -3.31 -10.62
CA ASN A 85 25.03 -4.36 -11.61
C ASN A 85 23.82 -4.58 -12.53
N ALA A 86 22.59 -4.55 -11.97
CA ALA A 86 21.37 -4.65 -12.77
C ALA A 86 21.22 -3.49 -13.74
N VAL A 87 21.48 -2.25 -13.30
CA VAL A 87 21.48 -1.08 -14.17
C VAL A 87 22.51 -1.18 -15.30
N LEU A 88 23.72 -1.67 -15.01
CA LEU A 88 24.76 -1.87 -16.01
C LEU A 88 24.41 -2.94 -17.05
N LYS A 89 23.67 -3.98 -16.63
CA LYS A 89 23.28 -5.10 -17.53
C LYS A 89 22.01 -4.79 -18.32
N TYR A 90 20.98 -4.21 -17.68
CA TYR A 90 19.63 -4.10 -18.25
C TYR A 90 19.20 -2.66 -18.56
N GLY A 91 20.00 -1.66 -18.14
CA GLY A 91 19.58 -0.27 -18.17
C GLY A 91 18.69 0.10 -16.96
N THR A 92 17.97 1.21 -17.07
CA THR A 92 17.20 1.78 -15.96
C THR A 92 15.76 1.23 -15.86
N GLY A 93 15.41 0.27 -16.71
CA GLY A 93 14.08 -0.35 -16.68
C GLY A 93 13.85 -1.30 -17.85
N ALA A 94 12.79 -2.09 -17.79
CA ALA A 94 12.44 -3.06 -18.81
C ALA A 94 11.85 -2.44 -20.09
N SER A 95 11.44 -1.17 -20.04
CA SER A 95 10.92 -0.36 -21.17
C SER A 95 9.70 -0.93 -21.90
N ALA A 96 9.12 -2.03 -21.40
CA ALA A 96 7.93 -2.67 -21.95
C ALA A 96 7.14 -3.40 -20.85
N ALA A 97 5.88 -3.71 -21.12
CA ALA A 97 5.10 -4.59 -20.25
C ALA A 97 5.65 -6.01 -20.30
N GLN A 98 5.63 -6.73 -19.19
CA GLN A 98 6.13 -8.11 -19.08
C GLN A 98 5.49 -9.04 -20.14
N ALA A 99 4.18 -8.90 -20.38
CA ALA A 99 3.45 -9.71 -21.36
C ALA A 99 3.91 -9.53 -22.83
N ILE A 100 4.63 -8.45 -23.14
CA ILE A 100 4.97 -8.12 -24.55
C ILE A 100 6.48 -8.29 -24.83
N GLY A 101 7.34 -8.01 -23.84
CA GLY A 101 8.79 -8.08 -24.03
C GLY A 101 9.58 -7.48 -22.87
N GLY A 102 8.90 -6.98 -21.84
CA GLY A 102 9.54 -6.47 -20.63
C GLY A 102 9.80 -7.52 -19.55
N TYR A 103 9.66 -8.81 -19.85
CA TYR A 103 9.98 -9.90 -18.92
C TYR A 103 11.45 -10.31 -19.11
N LEU A 104 12.29 -9.93 -18.18
CA LEU A 104 13.72 -10.19 -18.19
C LEU A 104 14.05 -11.42 -17.33
N ASP A 105 15.24 -11.99 -17.56
CA ASP A 105 15.74 -13.13 -16.76
C ASP A 105 15.77 -12.84 -15.25
N ILE A 106 16.12 -11.62 -14.85
CA ILE A 106 16.13 -11.20 -13.45
C ILE A 106 14.72 -11.21 -12.81
N HIS A 107 13.65 -11.00 -13.59
CA HIS A 107 12.29 -11.14 -13.08
C HIS A 107 12.00 -12.60 -12.74
N GLN A 108 12.35 -13.53 -13.63
CA GLN A 108 12.14 -14.96 -13.41
C GLN A 108 12.98 -15.48 -12.22
N GLU A 109 14.22 -15.01 -12.08
CA GLU A 109 15.06 -15.36 -10.95
C GLU A 109 14.44 -14.89 -9.62
N LEU A 110 13.90 -13.68 -9.60
CA LEU A 110 13.23 -13.13 -8.40
C LEU A 110 11.95 -13.90 -8.08
N GLU A 111 11.11 -14.20 -9.06
CA GLU A 111 9.87 -14.96 -8.89
C GLU A 111 10.17 -16.34 -8.28
N ARG A 112 11.15 -17.07 -8.82
CA ARG A 112 11.59 -18.36 -8.28
C ARG A 112 12.10 -18.24 -6.84
N GLY A 113 12.96 -17.24 -6.58
CA GLY A 113 13.52 -17.03 -5.25
C GLY A 113 12.44 -16.68 -4.21
N ILE A 114 11.43 -15.89 -4.59
CA ILE A 114 10.30 -15.58 -3.71
C ILE A 114 9.43 -16.83 -3.49
N ALA A 115 9.09 -17.56 -4.54
CA ALA A 115 8.28 -18.77 -4.44
C ALA A 115 8.94 -19.79 -3.50
N GLU A 116 10.25 -20.04 -3.67
CA GLU A 116 11.04 -20.91 -2.78
C GLU A 116 11.04 -20.40 -1.33
N PHE A 117 11.29 -19.09 -1.13
CA PHE A 117 11.36 -18.49 0.21
C PHE A 117 10.03 -18.61 0.98
N VAL A 118 8.90 -18.44 0.30
CA VAL A 118 7.56 -18.54 0.93
C VAL A 118 6.96 -19.95 0.86
N GLY A 119 7.65 -20.92 0.24
CA GLY A 119 7.18 -22.30 0.12
C GLY A 119 5.99 -22.48 -0.81
N GLN A 120 5.90 -21.68 -1.87
CA GLN A 120 4.85 -21.76 -2.90
C GLN A 120 5.40 -22.32 -4.21
N GLU A 121 4.51 -22.79 -5.09
CA GLU A 121 4.90 -23.37 -6.38
C GLU A 121 5.42 -22.30 -7.36
N ASP A 122 4.88 -21.08 -7.29
CA ASP A 122 5.25 -20.00 -8.20
C ASP A 122 4.94 -18.64 -7.57
N ALA A 123 5.46 -17.57 -8.17
CA ALA A 123 5.20 -16.19 -7.80
C ALA A 123 5.06 -15.32 -9.06
N ILE A 124 4.35 -14.22 -8.95
CA ILE A 124 4.22 -13.21 -10.00
C ILE A 124 4.57 -11.83 -9.46
N LEU A 125 5.35 -11.08 -10.23
CA LEU A 125 5.80 -9.75 -9.86
C LEU A 125 4.89 -8.66 -10.39
N PHE A 126 4.68 -7.64 -9.56
CA PHE A 126 4.04 -6.39 -9.91
C PHE A 126 4.96 -5.22 -9.58
N SER A 127 4.74 -4.08 -10.22
CA SER A 127 5.54 -2.87 -10.00
C SER A 127 5.33 -2.22 -8.61
N SER A 128 4.31 -2.63 -7.87
CA SER A 128 4.02 -2.17 -6.51
C SER A 128 3.09 -3.13 -5.79
N GLY A 129 3.09 -3.12 -4.46
CA GLY A 129 2.10 -3.85 -3.65
C GLY A 129 0.67 -3.40 -3.91
N PHE A 130 0.46 -2.09 -4.16
CA PHE A 130 -0.85 -1.59 -4.57
C PHE A 130 -1.30 -2.24 -5.88
N GLY A 131 -0.43 -2.26 -6.89
CA GLY A 131 -0.70 -2.91 -8.18
C GLY A 131 -0.94 -4.42 -8.05
N ALA A 132 -0.20 -5.09 -7.16
CA ALA A 132 -0.39 -6.51 -6.88
C ALA A 132 -1.79 -6.78 -6.32
N ASN A 133 -2.20 -6.11 -5.25
CA ASN A 133 -3.53 -6.31 -4.66
C ASN A 133 -4.65 -5.95 -5.63
N ALA A 134 -4.60 -4.77 -6.25
CA ALA A 134 -5.63 -4.32 -7.17
C ALA A 134 -5.71 -5.20 -8.43
N GLY A 135 -4.57 -5.55 -9.01
CA GLY A 135 -4.49 -6.37 -10.21
C GLY A 135 -4.94 -7.80 -9.99
N LEU A 136 -4.43 -8.45 -8.94
CA LEU A 136 -4.78 -9.82 -8.59
C LEU A 136 -6.29 -9.96 -8.33
N LEU A 137 -6.83 -9.16 -7.41
CA LEU A 137 -8.24 -9.27 -7.01
C LEU A 137 -9.18 -9.03 -8.19
N ARG A 138 -8.84 -8.04 -9.04
CA ARG A 138 -9.61 -7.78 -10.25
C ARG A 138 -9.55 -8.90 -11.28
N ALA A 139 -8.44 -9.63 -11.34
CA ALA A 139 -8.27 -10.74 -12.28
C ALA A 139 -9.02 -12.01 -11.86
N ILE A 140 -9.07 -12.28 -10.52
CA ILE A 140 -9.61 -13.56 -10.01
C ILE A 140 -11.08 -13.49 -9.58
N LEU A 141 -11.65 -12.30 -9.37
CA LEU A 141 -13.03 -12.14 -8.89
C LEU A 141 -13.91 -11.41 -9.90
N GLY A 142 -15.16 -11.83 -9.98
CA GLY A 142 -16.18 -11.28 -10.86
C GLY A 142 -17.53 -11.07 -10.16
N LYS A 143 -18.53 -10.78 -10.96
CA LYS A 143 -19.90 -10.45 -10.50
C LYS A 143 -20.64 -11.58 -9.76
N ASN A 144 -20.21 -12.84 -9.96
CA ASN A 144 -20.79 -14.01 -9.32
C ASN A 144 -20.05 -14.42 -8.04
N ASP A 145 -18.97 -13.71 -7.71
CA ASP A 145 -18.13 -13.95 -6.55
C ASP A 145 -18.42 -12.95 -5.45
N ILE A 146 -17.90 -13.19 -4.25
CA ILE A 146 -17.98 -12.26 -3.12
C ILE A 146 -16.64 -12.19 -2.39
N ALA A 147 -16.27 -10.98 -2.02
CA ALA A 147 -15.18 -10.69 -1.09
C ALA A 147 -15.73 -10.26 0.27
N TYR A 148 -15.31 -10.93 1.34
CA TYR A 148 -15.50 -10.50 2.72
C TYR A 148 -14.22 -9.78 3.15
N ILE A 149 -14.31 -8.51 3.47
CA ILE A 149 -13.14 -7.66 3.75
C ILE A 149 -13.21 -7.07 5.14
N ASP A 150 -12.10 -7.09 5.85
CA ASP A 150 -11.98 -6.37 7.12
C ASP A 150 -12.16 -4.87 6.89
N SER A 151 -12.82 -4.17 7.84
CA SER A 151 -13.09 -2.72 7.72
C SER A 151 -11.83 -1.86 7.66
N TYR A 152 -10.70 -2.37 8.08
CA TYR A 152 -9.40 -1.67 8.02
C TYR A 152 -8.47 -2.19 6.94
N ILE A 153 -8.97 -2.98 5.99
CA ILE A 153 -8.18 -3.47 4.87
C ILE A 153 -7.55 -2.32 4.09
N HIS A 154 -6.34 -2.53 3.60
CA HIS A 154 -5.66 -1.52 2.80
C HIS A 154 -6.45 -1.16 1.54
N THR A 155 -6.47 0.12 1.18
CA THR A 155 -7.24 0.66 0.04
C THR A 155 -6.94 0.01 -1.30
N SER A 156 -5.75 -0.56 -1.48
CA SER A 156 -5.39 -1.30 -2.69
C SER A 156 -6.26 -2.54 -2.91
N ALA A 157 -6.65 -3.24 -1.84
CA ALA A 157 -7.57 -4.37 -1.95
C ALA A 157 -8.97 -3.90 -2.37
N ALA A 158 -9.50 -2.84 -1.74
CA ALA A 158 -10.78 -2.27 -2.11
C ALA A 158 -10.82 -1.83 -3.59
N SER A 159 -9.71 -1.26 -4.10
CA SER A 159 -9.58 -0.85 -5.50
C SER A 159 -9.68 -2.01 -6.50
N GLY A 160 -9.23 -3.21 -6.10
CA GLY A 160 -9.30 -4.41 -6.93
C GLY A 160 -10.70 -5.07 -6.98
N LEU A 161 -11.60 -4.68 -6.09
CA LEU A 161 -12.92 -5.31 -5.94
C LEU A 161 -14.05 -4.62 -6.74
N ILE A 162 -13.72 -3.65 -7.58
CA ILE A 162 -14.71 -2.96 -8.41
C ILE A 162 -15.39 -3.95 -9.35
N GLY A 163 -16.71 -4.10 -9.23
CA GLY A 163 -17.51 -5.05 -10.02
C GLY A 163 -17.67 -6.42 -9.37
N THR A 164 -17.12 -6.65 -8.18
CA THR A 164 -17.34 -7.83 -7.33
C THR A 164 -18.35 -7.49 -6.24
N ASN A 165 -19.09 -8.48 -5.72
CA ASN A 165 -19.86 -8.28 -4.51
C ASN A 165 -18.92 -8.16 -3.31
N VAL A 166 -19.13 -7.16 -2.48
CA VAL A 166 -18.30 -6.91 -1.30
C VAL A 166 -19.14 -6.87 -0.04
N LYS A 167 -18.63 -7.46 1.02
CA LYS A 167 -19.20 -7.36 2.36
C LYS A 167 -18.12 -7.00 3.36
N HIS A 168 -18.33 -5.88 4.04
CA HIS A 168 -17.47 -5.42 5.11
C HIS A 168 -17.74 -6.21 6.40
N ILE A 169 -16.68 -6.65 7.02
CA ILE A 169 -16.66 -7.33 8.32
C ILE A 169 -16.04 -6.35 9.32
N GLY A 170 -16.60 -6.28 10.51
CA GLY A 170 -16.00 -5.50 11.60
C GLY A 170 -14.55 -5.94 11.84
N HIS A 171 -13.69 -5.01 12.25
CA HIS A 171 -12.27 -5.32 12.45
C HIS A 171 -12.11 -6.50 13.42
N ASN A 172 -11.44 -7.55 12.94
CA ASN A 172 -11.21 -8.79 13.69
C ASN A 172 -12.49 -9.48 14.23
N ASP A 173 -13.66 -9.25 13.63
CA ASP A 173 -14.92 -9.88 14.00
C ASP A 173 -15.04 -11.28 13.38
N THR A 174 -14.31 -12.22 13.96
CA THR A 174 -14.27 -13.62 13.51
C THR A 174 -15.61 -14.35 13.70
N ASP A 175 -16.39 -13.97 14.71
CA ASP A 175 -17.69 -14.60 14.99
C ASP A 175 -18.71 -14.22 13.92
N TYR A 176 -18.77 -12.95 13.56
CA TYR A 176 -19.61 -12.50 12.46
C TYR A 176 -19.17 -13.10 11.12
N LEU A 177 -17.85 -13.17 10.86
CA LEU A 177 -17.32 -13.80 9.66
C LEU A 177 -17.74 -15.27 9.55
N ASP A 178 -17.58 -16.06 10.62
CA ASP A 178 -18.00 -17.46 10.63
C ASP A 178 -19.51 -17.61 10.38
N MET A 179 -20.31 -16.80 11.06
CA MET A 179 -21.77 -16.79 10.90
C MET A 179 -22.18 -16.51 9.45
N ILE A 180 -21.57 -15.48 8.81
CA ILE A 180 -21.95 -15.07 7.45
C ILE A 180 -21.46 -16.07 6.40
N LEU A 181 -20.30 -16.67 6.59
CA LEU A 181 -19.76 -17.71 5.72
C LEU A 181 -20.67 -18.95 5.73
N LYS A 182 -21.21 -19.34 6.89
CA LYS A 182 -22.20 -20.43 7.02
C LYS A 182 -23.52 -20.08 6.35
N ARG A 183 -24.03 -18.87 6.58
CA ARG A 183 -25.33 -18.41 6.05
C ARG A 183 -25.33 -18.28 4.53
N GLU A 184 -24.20 -17.87 3.93
CA GLU A 184 -24.07 -17.64 2.49
C GLU A 184 -23.40 -18.81 1.75
N ARG A 185 -23.38 -19.99 2.36
CA ARG A 185 -22.84 -21.20 1.73
C ARG A 185 -23.64 -21.54 0.47
N GLY A 186 -22.92 -21.68 -0.67
CA GLY A 186 -23.51 -22.00 -1.97
C GLY A 186 -24.20 -20.85 -2.70
N LYS A 187 -24.17 -19.63 -2.14
CA LYS A 187 -24.79 -18.45 -2.77
C LYS A 187 -23.92 -17.84 -3.87
N TYR A 188 -22.61 -17.96 -3.75
CA TYR A 188 -21.62 -17.38 -4.67
C TYR A 188 -20.73 -18.47 -5.25
N GLN A 189 -20.15 -18.19 -6.43
CA GLN A 189 -19.26 -19.12 -7.11
C GLN A 189 -17.92 -19.20 -6.36
N THR A 190 -17.33 -18.05 -6.08
CA THR A 190 -16.13 -17.93 -5.24
C THR A 190 -16.44 -17.06 -4.03
N ARG A 191 -15.89 -17.43 -2.88
CA ARG A 191 -15.96 -16.66 -1.64
C ARG A 191 -14.56 -16.44 -1.11
N LEU A 192 -14.10 -15.20 -1.14
CA LEU A 192 -12.77 -14.82 -0.72
C LEU A 192 -12.84 -13.99 0.56
N VAL A 193 -12.02 -14.31 1.55
CA VAL A 193 -11.80 -13.49 2.75
C VAL A 193 -10.49 -12.73 2.56
N ILE A 194 -10.53 -11.42 2.74
CA ILE A 194 -9.37 -10.54 2.54
C ILE A 194 -9.09 -9.80 3.84
N ILE A 195 -7.90 -10.01 4.36
CA ILE A 195 -7.39 -9.42 5.60
C ILE A 195 -5.94 -8.99 5.43
N ASP A 196 -5.49 -8.05 6.23
CA ASP A 196 -4.07 -7.74 6.37
C ASP A 196 -3.48 -8.51 7.56
N GLY A 197 -2.26 -9.02 7.42
CA GLY A 197 -1.57 -9.70 8.52
C GLY A 197 -1.20 -8.74 9.65
N GLY A 198 -0.88 -7.49 9.31
CA GLY A 198 -0.66 -6.37 10.23
C GLY A 198 -1.28 -5.09 9.65
N TYR A 199 -2.10 -4.42 10.43
CA TYR A 199 -2.83 -3.23 10.00
C TYR A 199 -2.04 -1.97 10.29
N SER A 200 -1.80 -1.14 9.29
CA SER A 200 -0.95 0.05 9.38
C SER A 200 -1.54 1.20 10.20
N GLN A 201 -2.87 1.26 10.34
CA GLN A 201 -3.56 2.36 11.02
C GLN A 201 -4.06 2.02 12.43
N ASN A 202 -4.09 0.76 12.78
CA ASN A 202 -4.45 0.28 14.11
C ASN A 202 -3.39 -0.73 14.53
N GLU A 203 -2.95 -0.69 15.76
CA GLU A 203 -1.93 -1.59 16.34
C GLU A 203 -2.42 -3.06 16.40
N GLY A 204 -3.16 -3.51 15.39
CA GLY A 204 -3.81 -4.79 15.32
C GLY A 204 -3.12 -5.78 14.39
N VAL A 205 -2.91 -6.98 14.89
CA VAL A 205 -2.60 -8.17 14.09
C VAL A 205 -3.92 -8.90 13.82
N SER A 206 -4.05 -9.51 12.65
CA SER A 206 -5.22 -10.35 12.35
C SER A 206 -5.37 -11.46 13.39
N LYS A 207 -6.59 -11.67 13.88
CA LYS A 207 -6.94 -12.81 14.75
C LYS A 207 -7.14 -14.12 13.96
N LEU A 208 -7.18 -14.05 12.64
CA LEU A 208 -7.27 -15.24 11.81
C LEU A 208 -5.91 -15.92 11.77
N VAL A 209 -5.81 -17.06 12.47
CA VAL A 209 -4.67 -17.98 12.37
C VAL A 209 -5.02 -18.99 11.30
N PHE A 210 -4.26 -19.00 10.21
CA PHE A 210 -4.38 -20.05 9.21
C PHE A 210 -3.69 -21.32 9.76
N SER A 211 -4.47 -22.36 9.96
CA SER A 211 -3.99 -23.71 10.29
C SER A 211 -3.89 -24.54 9.02
#